data_52dae74d28c17e7d87248fc037c7fb2b
#
_entry.id   52dae74d28c17e7d87248fc037c7fb2b
#
_cell.length_a   1.000
_cell.length_b   1.000
_cell.length_c   1.000
_cell.angle_alpha   90.00
_cell.angle_beta   90.00
_cell.angle_gamma   90.00
#
_symmetry.space_group_name_H-M   'P 1'
#
loop_
_entity.id
_entity.type
_entity.pdbx_description
1 polymer ?
#
loop_
_entity_poly.entity_id
_entity_poly.type
_entity_poly.pdbx_seq_one_letter_code
_entity_poly.pdbx_strand_id
1 'polypeptide(L)'
;MANVSLTSKAKIVILFANQYDMKDEDGNKLAGCSVHYMFWGENGEVLASEAEFDPTKPVGIQRAKCSVDSVLRNKIVVAPGLYEGTFEMTVGSDGKPVNRLRDVAFISHLEIKPK
;
A
#
# COMPACT_ATOMS: atom_id res chain seq x y z
N MET A 1 1.57 -18.98 25.18
CA MET A 1 2.62 -18.81 24.15
C MET A 1 2.53 -17.44 23.52
N ALA A 2 3.62 -16.72 23.55
CA ALA A 2 3.61 -15.37 22.99
C ALA A 2 3.61 -15.43 21.46
N ASN A 3 2.68 -14.75 20.83
CA ASN A 3 2.71 -14.56 19.40
C ASN A 3 3.73 -13.48 19.07
N VAL A 4 4.76 -13.85 18.33
CA VAL A 4 5.71 -12.87 17.84
C VAL A 4 5.14 -12.29 16.57
N SER A 5 4.66 -11.06 16.64
CA SER A 5 4.27 -10.33 15.44
C SER A 5 5.37 -9.33 15.12
N LEU A 6 5.88 -9.40 13.89
CA LEU A 6 6.87 -8.44 13.40
C LEU A 6 6.12 -7.33 12.71
N THR A 7 6.10 -6.17 13.35
CA THR A 7 5.48 -4.98 12.77
C THR A 7 6.55 -3.97 12.42
N SER A 8 6.36 -3.27 11.33
CA SER A 8 7.24 -2.20 10.89
C SER A 8 6.40 -1.03 10.40
N LYS A 9 6.98 0.16 10.46
CA LYS A 9 6.33 1.36 9.97
C LYS A 9 7.18 1.97 8.87
N ALA A 10 6.51 2.45 7.84
CA ALA A 10 7.16 3.11 6.71
C ALA A 10 6.25 4.19 6.17
N LYS A 11 6.86 5.24 5.64
CA LYS A 11 6.10 6.27 4.93
C LYS A 11 5.74 5.75 3.55
N ILE A 12 4.49 5.91 3.18
CA ILE A 12 3.98 5.49 1.89
C ILE A 12 3.16 6.62 1.28
N VAL A 13 3.11 6.64 -0.04
CA VAL A 13 2.17 7.48 -0.79
C VAL A 13 1.04 6.58 -1.24
N ILE A 14 -0.16 6.85 -0.77
CA ILE A 14 -1.35 6.14 -1.26
C ILE A 14 -1.83 6.88 -2.50
N LEU A 15 -1.83 6.18 -3.63
CA LEU A 15 -2.21 6.73 -4.92
C LEU A 15 -3.69 6.60 -5.18
N PHE A 16 -4.30 5.54 -4.69
CA PHE A 16 -5.67 5.19 -4.99
C PHE A 16 -6.18 4.21 -3.94
N ALA A 17 -7.44 4.35 -3.55
CA ALA A 17 -8.10 3.41 -2.66
C ALA A 17 -9.55 3.26 -3.08
N ASN A 18 -10.02 2.02 -3.14
CA ASN A 18 -11.38 1.73 -3.53
C ASN A 18 -11.97 0.63 -2.66
N GLN A 19 -13.04 0.95 -1.98
CA GLN A 19 -13.78 -0.02 -1.20
C GLN A 19 -14.63 -0.88 -2.16
N TYR A 20 -14.60 -2.18 -1.94
CA TYR A 20 -15.44 -3.09 -2.71
C TYR A 20 -16.32 -3.91 -1.79
N ASP A 21 -17.50 -4.25 -2.28
CA ASP A 21 -18.48 -5.09 -1.60
C ASP A 21 -19.17 -5.90 -2.70
N MET A 22 -18.87 -7.18 -2.76
CA MET A 22 -19.39 -8.05 -3.81
C MET A 22 -19.72 -9.43 -3.22
N LYS A 23 -20.46 -10.22 -3.97
CA LYS A 23 -20.74 -11.60 -3.63
C LYS A 23 -20.04 -12.51 -4.63
N ASP A 24 -19.49 -13.62 -4.12
CA ASP A 24 -18.91 -14.63 -5.01
C ASP A 24 -20.02 -15.51 -5.60
N GLU A 25 -19.62 -16.52 -6.38
CA GLU A 25 -20.56 -17.43 -7.05
C GLU A 25 -21.40 -18.23 -6.05
N ASP A 26 -20.88 -18.46 -4.85
CA ASP A 26 -21.56 -19.21 -3.80
C ASP A 26 -22.42 -18.31 -2.92
N GLY A 27 -22.50 -17.03 -3.23
CA GLY A 27 -23.28 -16.07 -2.47
C GLY A 27 -22.57 -15.54 -1.23
N ASN A 28 -21.30 -15.88 -1.04
CA ASN A 28 -20.51 -15.35 0.08
C ASN A 28 -20.14 -13.89 -0.17
N LYS A 29 -20.25 -13.09 0.89
CA LYS A 29 -19.96 -11.68 0.81
C LYS A 29 -18.45 -11.44 0.83
N LEU A 30 -17.95 -10.72 -0.15
CA LEU A 30 -16.56 -10.30 -0.22
C LEU A 30 -16.51 -8.78 -0.07
N ALA A 31 -15.90 -8.32 1.01
CA ALA A 31 -15.77 -6.90 1.28
C ALA A 31 -14.34 -6.57 1.67
N GLY A 32 -13.86 -5.41 1.23
CA GLY A 32 -12.52 -4.96 1.55
C GLY A 32 -12.20 -3.64 0.88
N CYS A 33 -10.94 -3.29 0.88
CA CYS A 33 -10.46 -2.08 0.24
C CYS A 33 -9.19 -2.38 -0.54
N SER A 34 -9.19 -2.04 -1.82
CA SER A 34 -8.00 -2.12 -2.66
C SER A 34 -7.20 -0.83 -2.50
N VAL A 35 -5.91 -0.96 -2.23
CA VAL A 35 -5.03 0.19 -2.03
C VAL A 35 -3.85 0.07 -2.99
N HIS A 36 -3.60 1.16 -3.72
CA HIS A 36 -2.41 1.29 -4.57
C HIS A 36 -1.49 2.29 -3.89
N TYR A 37 -0.25 1.89 -3.64
CA TYR A 37 0.69 2.73 -2.91
C TYR A 37 2.12 2.52 -3.40
N MET A 38 3.00 3.43 -3.01
CA MET A 38 4.43 3.30 -3.20
C MET A 38 5.15 3.76 -1.94
N PHE A 39 6.38 3.28 -1.74
CA PHE A 39 7.17 3.69 -0.59
C PHE A 39 7.76 5.07 -0.81
N TRP A 40 7.79 5.87 0.26
CA TRP A 40 8.37 7.20 0.28
C TRP A 40 9.66 7.16 1.08
N GLY A 41 10.73 7.76 0.58
CA GLY A 41 12.00 7.80 1.29
C GLY A 41 11.94 8.62 2.58
N GLU A 42 12.79 8.29 3.54
CA GLU A 42 12.81 8.94 4.85
C GLU A 42 13.00 10.46 4.78
N ASN A 43 13.74 10.92 3.77
CA ASN A 43 14.01 12.33 3.55
C ASN A 43 13.02 12.99 2.59
N GLY A 44 11.88 12.35 2.35
CA GLY A 44 10.90 12.85 1.40
C GLY A 44 11.26 12.62 -0.05
N GLU A 45 12.22 11.75 -0.31
CA GLU A 45 12.62 11.40 -1.65
C GLU A 45 11.84 10.19 -2.14
N VAL A 46 11.37 10.27 -3.38
CA VAL A 46 10.82 9.11 -4.05
C VAL A 46 11.99 8.26 -4.52
N LEU A 47 12.01 7.00 -4.11
CA LEU A 47 13.07 6.09 -4.52
C LEU A 47 12.90 5.74 -5.99
N ALA A 48 13.56 6.49 -6.85
CA ALA A 48 13.56 6.25 -8.27
C ALA A 48 14.65 5.25 -8.64
N SER A 49 14.38 4.46 -9.66
CA SER A 49 15.39 3.57 -10.21
C SER A 49 16.40 4.38 -11.02
N GLU A 50 17.68 4.35 -10.61
CA GLU A 50 18.77 4.93 -11.39
C GLU A 50 19.26 3.86 -12.35
N ALA A 51 18.68 3.79 -13.51
CA ALA A 51 19.11 2.86 -14.54
C ALA A 51 19.54 3.64 -15.76
N GLU A 52 20.55 3.11 -16.45
CA GLU A 52 20.90 3.63 -17.76
C GLU A 52 19.71 3.52 -18.69
N PHE A 53 19.57 4.47 -19.59
CA PHE A 53 18.46 4.47 -20.53
C PHE A 53 18.50 3.21 -21.40
N ASP A 54 17.42 2.44 -21.35
CA ASP A 54 17.23 1.26 -22.17
C ASP A 54 15.74 1.19 -22.53
N PRO A 55 15.37 1.46 -23.79
CA PRO A 55 13.97 1.51 -24.17
C PRO A 55 13.26 0.15 -24.11
N THR A 56 14.01 -0.93 -23.97
CA THR A 56 13.40 -2.26 -23.85
C THR A 56 13.04 -2.63 -22.42
N LYS A 57 13.44 -1.83 -21.44
CA LYS A 57 13.19 -2.06 -20.03
C LYS A 57 12.21 -1.05 -19.46
N PRO A 58 11.38 -1.46 -18.51
CA PRO A 58 10.48 -0.50 -17.86
C PRO A 58 11.25 0.51 -17.05
N VAL A 59 10.73 1.72 -16.96
CA VAL A 59 11.31 2.81 -16.21
C VAL A 59 10.26 3.37 -15.26
N GLY A 60 10.70 3.79 -14.08
CA GLY A 60 9.83 4.39 -13.10
C GLY A 60 9.59 3.50 -11.89
N ILE A 61 8.63 3.90 -11.08
CA ILE A 61 8.26 3.19 -9.85
C ILE A 61 6.97 2.45 -10.08
N GLN A 62 7.01 1.13 -9.88
CA GLN A 62 5.80 0.33 -9.92
C GLN A 62 5.05 0.46 -8.60
N ARG A 63 3.74 0.66 -8.72
CA ARG A 63 2.90 0.69 -7.54
C ARG A 63 2.78 -0.68 -6.92
N ALA A 64 2.72 -0.73 -5.60
CA ALA A 64 2.27 -1.91 -4.90
C ALA A 64 0.74 -1.89 -4.84
N LYS A 65 0.13 -3.05 -4.91
CA LYS A 65 -1.32 -3.18 -4.80
C LYS A 65 -1.62 -4.21 -3.72
N CYS A 66 -2.50 -3.86 -2.80
CA CYS A 66 -2.91 -4.79 -1.76
C CYS A 66 -4.38 -4.62 -1.44
N SER A 67 -4.91 -5.61 -0.73
CA SER A 67 -6.27 -5.56 -0.23
C SER A 67 -6.21 -5.48 1.29
N VAL A 68 -6.94 -4.55 1.87
CA VAL A 68 -6.96 -4.32 3.31
C VAL A 68 -8.41 -4.41 3.80
N ASP A 69 -8.57 -4.41 5.12
CA ASP A 69 -9.88 -4.40 5.74
C ASP A 69 -10.65 -3.13 5.30
N SER A 70 -11.93 -3.29 5.02
CA SER A 70 -12.78 -2.18 4.57
C SER A 70 -12.81 -1.02 5.57
N VAL A 71 -12.60 -1.29 6.85
CA VAL A 71 -12.54 -0.25 7.89
C VAL A 71 -11.40 0.74 7.64
N LEU A 72 -10.29 0.28 7.04
CA LEU A 72 -9.16 1.15 6.74
C LEU A 72 -9.50 2.22 5.71
N ARG A 73 -10.52 2.01 4.88
CA ARG A 73 -10.95 3.02 3.91
C ARG A 73 -11.32 4.34 4.60
N ASN A 74 -11.84 4.26 5.82
CA ASN A 74 -12.23 5.45 6.58
C ASN A 74 -11.02 6.28 7.04
N LYS A 75 -9.83 5.69 7.08
CA LYS A 75 -8.60 6.38 7.45
C LYS A 75 -7.90 6.99 6.25
N ILE A 76 -8.28 6.62 5.04
CA ILE A 76 -7.70 7.16 3.81
C ILE A 76 -8.56 8.34 3.38
N VAL A 77 -8.16 9.51 3.86
CA VAL A 77 -8.96 10.73 3.72
C VAL A 77 -8.70 11.45 2.41
N VAL A 78 -7.54 11.26 1.80
CA VAL A 78 -7.18 11.87 0.52
C VAL A 78 -6.17 10.99 -0.21
N ALA A 79 -6.26 10.93 -1.53
CA ALA A 79 -5.29 10.27 -2.40
C ALA A 79 -5.14 11.09 -3.69
N PRO A 80 -3.91 11.35 -4.16
CA PRO A 80 -2.67 10.91 -3.54
C PRO A 80 -2.39 11.61 -2.21
N GLY A 81 -1.86 10.87 -1.26
CA GLY A 81 -1.55 11.41 0.05
C GLY A 81 -0.38 10.67 0.70
N LEU A 82 0.29 11.36 1.61
CA LEU A 82 1.39 10.77 2.37
C LEU A 82 0.84 10.21 3.69
N TYR A 83 1.17 8.97 3.95
CA TYR A 83 0.70 8.25 5.12
C TYR A 83 1.85 7.49 5.78
N GLU A 84 1.72 7.24 7.07
CA GLU A 84 2.54 6.27 7.74
C GLU A 84 1.81 4.94 7.68
N GLY A 85 2.40 3.96 6.98
CA GLY A 85 1.84 2.63 6.89
C GLY A 85 2.43 1.73 7.97
N THR A 86 1.58 0.95 8.63
CA THR A 86 2.00 -0.08 9.56
C THR A 86 1.86 -1.41 8.88
N PHE A 87 2.97 -2.13 8.78
CA PHE A 87 3.04 -3.41 8.10
C PHE A 87 3.27 -4.52 9.10
N GLU A 88 2.65 -5.66 8.87
CA GLU A 88 2.81 -6.85 9.67
C GLU A 88 3.33 -7.97 8.78
N MET A 89 4.40 -8.62 9.22
CA MET A 89 4.92 -9.77 8.51
C MET A 89 4.20 -11.03 8.95
N THR A 90 3.64 -11.75 7.99
CA THR A 90 2.96 -13.00 8.20
C THR A 90 3.54 -14.06 7.29
N VAL A 91 3.17 -15.32 7.50
CA VAL A 91 3.58 -16.40 6.64
C VAL A 91 2.42 -16.80 5.76
N GLY A 92 2.63 -16.77 4.45
CA GLY A 92 1.62 -17.16 3.49
C GLY A 92 1.42 -18.67 3.44
N SER A 93 0.41 -19.11 2.71
CA SER A 93 0.08 -20.54 2.57
C SER A 93 1.19 -21.34 1.92
N ASP A 94 2.06 -20.68 1.16
CA ASP A 94 3.23 -21.32 0.53
C ASP A 94 4.47 -21.36 1.45
N GLY A 95 4.33 -20.92 2.71
CA GLY A 95 5.43 -20.88 3.66
C GLY A 95 6.35 -19.67 3.51
N LYS A 96 6.09 -18.77 2.57
CA LYS A 96 6.92 -17.59 2.36
C LYS A 96 6.44 -16.41 3.20
N PRO A 97 7.36 -15.57 3.70
CA PRO A 97 6.96 -14.40 4.46
C PRO A 97 6.27 -13.38 3.55
N VAL A 98 5.20 -12.78 4.05
CA VAL A 98 4.44 -11.74 3.37
C VAL A 98 4.32 -10.56 4.30
N ASN A 99 4.66 -9.37 3.81
CA ASN A 99 4.52 -8.13 4.56
C ASN A 99 3.21 -7.46 4.14
N ARG A 100 2.26 -7.38 5.07
CA ARG A 100 0.91 -6.88 4.77
C ARG A 100 0.68 -5.54 5.43
N LEU A 101 0.06 -4.63 4.69
CA LEU A 101 -0.38 -3.35 5.23
C LEU A 101 -1.57 -3.57 6.16
N ARG A 102 -1.42 -3.14 7.42
CA ARG A 102 -2.44 -3.36 8.45
C ARG A 102 -3.10 -2.08 8.92
N ASP A 103 -2.41 -0.95 8.84
CA ASP A 103 -2.93 0.32 9.30
C ASP A 103 -2.26 1.46 8.57
N VAL A 104 -2.93 2.60 8.55
CA VAL A 104 -2.38 3.82 7.96
C VAL A 104 -2.72 5.00 8.85
N ALA A 105 -1.82 5.97 8.90
CA ALA A 105 -2.03 7.23 9.61
C ALA A 105 -1.71 8.38 8.66
N PHE A 106 -2.67 9.28 8.48
CA PHE A 106 -2.53 10.40 7.55
C PHE A 106 -1.46 11.37 8.02
N ILE A 107 -0.58 11.79 7.09
CA ILE A 107 0.46 12.78 7.36
C ILE A 107 0.12 14.07 6.61
N SER A 108 0.01 14.01 5.30
CA SER A 108 -0.30 15.19 4.50
C SER A 108 -0.80 14.78 3.12
N HIS A 109 -1.56 15.66 2.49
CA HIS A 109 -1.93 15.43 1.11
C HIS A 109 -0.76 15.79 0.19
N LEU A 110 -0.75 15.17 -0.99
CA LEU A 110 0.22 15.48 -2.03
C LEU A 110 -0.50 16.19 -3.16
N GLU A 111 0.09 17.26 -3.61
CA GLU A 111 -0.46 18.07 -4.68
C GLU A 111 0.50 18.04 -5.86
N ILE A 112 0.01 17.60 -7.00
CA ILE A 112 0.80 17.60 -8.23
C ILE A 112 0.37 18.83 -9.02
N LYS A 113 1.27 19.79 -9.11
CA LYS A 113 1.00 21.02 -9.86
C LYS A 113 1.73 21.00 -11.18
N PRO A 114 1.04 21.11 -12.30
CA PRO A 114 1.71 21.26 -13.58
C PRO A 114 2.44 22.61 -13.62
N LYS A 115 3.60 22.60 -14.24
CA LYS A 115 4.33 23.84 -14.43
C LYS A 115 3.71 24.66 -15.56
#